data_5b3d9a4f99eab2de5cc3f7c5dc571f72
#
_entry.id   5b3d9a4f99eab2de5cc3f7c5dc571f72
#
_cell.length_a   1.000
_cell.length_b   1.000
_cell.length_c   1.000
_cell.angle_alpha   90.00
_cell.angle_beta   90.00
_cell.angle_gamma   90.00
#
_symmetry.space_group_name_H-M   'P 1'
#
loop_
_entity.id
_entity.type
_entity.pdbx_description
1 polymer ?
#
loop_
_entity_poly.entity_id
_entity_poly.type
_entity_poly.pdbx_seq_one_letter_code
_entity_poly.pdbx_strand_id
1 'polypeptide(L)'
;FSTTVKLGGEVIFFLVGASGASPGFKNPNIVFTSLARLGLVASFTGSDRLRVGLQASNFGNKNDQSGLGFGSGDALGTYMALLSYQSTTNNNFELELLEYRFPAFGDRVVFTFRPVGFSLSTVLTANSPYFDNGRGSISRFAEASPLFKIGNLQAGAGFDWLLGDRIRLQAAYGTANSSSSITTDPINPGKFISGGITGSDSSAFGVQL
;
A
#
# COMPACT_ATOMS: atom_id res chain seq x y z
N PHE A 1 -9.67 24.13 -21.11
CA PHE A 1 -8.88 23.51 -20.02
C PHE A 1 -7.79 22.67 -20.64
N SER A 2 -6.52 22.89 -20.29
CA SER A 2 -5.44 21.99 -20.69
C SER A 2 -5.16 21.02 -19.55
N THR A 3 -5.28 19.73 -19.82
CA THR A 3 -4.89 18.71 -18.87
C THR A 3 -3.38 18.77 -18.66
N THR A 4 -2.95 19.04 -17.43
CA THR A 4 -1.53 19.04 -17.10
C THR A 4 -1.16 17.67 -16.53
N VAL A 5 -0.23 16.98 -17.19
CA VAL A 5 0.32 15.72 -16.72
C VAL A 5 1.74 15.96 -16.24
N LYS A 6 2.02 15.55 -15.00
CA LYS A 6 3.36 15.59 -14.41
C LYS A 6 3.87 14.18 -14.22
N LEU A 7 5.06 13.91 -14.71
CA LEU A 7 5.79 12.67 -14.46
C LEU A 7 6.85 12.92 -13.39
N GLY A 8 6.87 12.07 -12.38
CA GLY A 8 7.92 12.03 -11.36
C GLY A 8 8.46 10.62 -11.19
N GLY A 9 9.65 10.49 -10.64
CA GLY A 9 10.24 9.18 -10.37
C GLY A 9 11.18 9.21 -9.18
N GLU A 10 11.35 8.06 -8.58
CA GLU A 10 12.27 7.81 -7.47
C GLU A 10 12.94 6.47 -7.68
N VAL A 11 14.25 6.41 -7.44
CA VAL A 11 15.01 5.16 -7.45
C VAL A 11 15.75 5.07 -6.13
N ILE A 12 15.63 3.94 -5.45
CA ILE A 12 16.26 3.66 -4.17
C ILE A 12 17.16 2.44 -4.36
N PHE A 13 18.42 2.56 -3.99
CA PHE A 13 19.38 1.46 -3.92
C PHE A 13 19.70 1.17 -2.47
N PHE A 14 19.77 -0.11 -2.11
CA PHE A 14 20.10 -0.50 -0.74
C PHE A 14 20.89 -1.80 -0.67
N LEU A 15 21.74 -1.86 0.35
CA LEU A 15 22.45 -3.06 0.79
C LEU A 15 21.75 -3.58 2.04
N VAL A 16 21.35 -4.83 2.03
CA VAL A 16 20.61 -5.45 3.13
C VAL A 16 21.28 -6.73 3.56
N GLY A 17 21.44 -6.87 4.86
CA GLY A 17 21.90 -8.10 5.51
C GLY A 17 21.17 -8.29 6.84
N ALA A 18 21.05 -9.52 7.30
CA ALA A 18 20.49 -9.82 8.59
C ALA A 18 21.19 -11.00 9.26
N SER A 19 21.07 -11.06 10.59
CA SER A 19 21.60 -12.13 11.42
C SER A 19 20.57 -12.49 12.51
N GLY A 20 20.75 -13.64 13.16
CA GLY A 20 19.82 -14.07 14.20
C GLY A 20 18.62 -14.84 13.68
N ALA A 21 18.82 -15.69 12.67
CA ALA A 21 17.79 -16.59 12.18
C ALA A 21 17.25 -17.51 13.27
N SER A 22 15.96 -17.80 13.23
CA SER A 22 15.32 -18.79 14.09
C SER A 22 15.90 -20.19 13.87
N PRO A 23 15.80 -21.12 14.85
CA PRO A 23 16.27 -22.48 14.67
C PRO A 23 15.69 -23.13 13.41
N GLY A 24 16.56 -23.73 12.58
CA GLY A 24 16.19 -24.32 11.29
C GLY A 24 16.31 -23.39 10.09
N PHE A 25 16.52 -22.11 10.30
CA PHE A 25 16.75 -21.10 9.25
C PHE A 25 18.23 -20.69 9.18
N LYS A 26 18.62 -20.03 8.09
CA LYS A 26 20.00 -19.57 7.88
C LYS A 26 20.04 -18.04 7.79
N ASN A 27 21.12 -17.46 8.32
CA ASN A 27 21.38 -16.04 8.10
C ASN A 27 21.62 -15.79 6.60
N PRO A 28 20.88 -14.86 5.99
CA PRO A 28 21.07 -14.51 4.60
C PRO A 28 22.38 -13.73 4.40
N ASN A 29 22.97 -13.88 3.22
CA ASN A 29 24.08 -13.03 2.82
C ASN A 29 23.65 -11.59 2.62
N ILE A 30 24.63 -10.68 2.59
CA ILE A 30 24.37 -9.29 2.21
C ILE A 30 23.99 -9.25 0.73
N VAL A 31 22.93 -8.53 0.42
CA VAL A 31 22.41 -8.39 -0.93
C VAL A 31 22.28 -6.94 -1.33
N PHE A 32 22.46 -6.67 -2.63
CA PHE A 32 22.23 -5.37 -3.24
C PHE A 32 20.90 -5.40 -4.00
N THR A 33 20.01 -4.51 -3.63
CA THR A 33 18.65 -4.46 -4.19
C THR A 33 18.26 -3.04 -4.58
N SER A 34 17.24 -2.92 -5.41
CA SER A 34 16.76 -1.64 -5.91
C SER A 34 15.24 -1.60 -5.97
N LEU A 35 14.70 -0.40 -5.83
CA LEU A 35 13.31 -0.07 -6.00
C LEU A 35 13.20 1.15 -6.89
N ALA A 36 12.48 1.03 -8.00
CA ALA A 36 12.16 2.14 -8.89
C ALA A 36 10.67 2.41 -8.84
N ARG A 37 10.30 3.68 -8.70
CA ARG A 37 8.92 4.16 -8.73
C ARG A 37 8.77 5.23 -9.78
N LEU A 38 7.69 5.15 -10.55
CA LEU A 38 7.27 6.18 -11.50
C LEU A 38 5.86 6.62 -11.13
N GLY A 39 5.65 7.92 -11.02
CA GLY A 39 4.37 8.52 -10.67
C GLY A 39 3.90 9.47 -11.75
N LEU A 40 2.69 9.26 -12.24
CA LEU A 40 1.97 10.20 -13.07
C LEU A 40 0.92 10.91 -12.23
N VAL A 41 0.88 12.23 -12.34
CA VAL A 41 -0.15 13.07 -11.72
C VAL A 41 -0.80 13.90 -12.79
N ALA A 42 -2.11 13.77 -12.93
CA ALA A 42 -2.91 14.53 -13.89
C ALA A 42 -4.09 15.23 -13.20
N SER A 43 -4.53 16.35 -13.75
CA SER A 43 -5.75 17.02 -13.36
C SER A 43 -6.56 17.32 -14.62
N PHE A 44 -7.86 17.05 -14.61
CA PHE A 44 -8.78 17.30 -15.72
C PHE A 44 -9.53 18.62 -15.56
N THR A 45 -9.85 18.96 -14.32
CA THR A 45 -10.65 20.18 -14.01
C THR A 45 -9.81 21.29 -13.40
N GLY A 46 -8.56 21.00 -12.99
CA GLY A 46 -7.68 21.93 -12.27
C GLY A 46 -7.76 21.79 -10.76
N SER A 47 -8.85 21.26 -10.22
CA SER A 47 -9.06 21.01 -8.78
C SER A 47 -9.09 19.53 -8.41
N ASP A 48 -9.24 18.65 -9.39
CA ASP A 48 -9.16 17.21 -9.22
C ASP A 48 -7.71 16.68 -9.37
N ARG A 49 -7.51 15.44 -8.99
CA ARG A 49 -6.21 14.78 -9.10
C ARG A 49 -6.34 13.31 -9.41
N LEU A 50 -5.84 12.91 -10.56
CA LEU A 50 -5.56 11.52 -10.89
C LEU A 50 -4.09 11.22 -10.58
N ARG A 51 -3.84 10.13 -9.87
CA ARG A 51 -2.49 9.61 -9.63
C ARG A 51 -2.40 8.18 -10.13
N VAL A 52 -1.35 7.90 -10.89
CA VAL A 52 -1.00 6.55 -11.31
C VAL A 52 0.42 6.28 -10.86
N GLY A 53 0.64 5.21 -10.13
CA GLY A 53 1.96 4.79 -9.64
C GLY A 53 2.34 3.44 -10.20
N LEU A 54 3.53 3.36 -10.77
CA LEU A 54 4.16 2.14 -11.24
C LEU A 54 5.38 1.86 -10.36
N GLN A 55 5.61 0.61 -10.03
CA GLN A 55 6.74 0.20 -9.21
C GLN A 55 7.42 -1.02 -9.81
N ALA A 56 8.76 -1.02 -9.78
CA ALA A 56 9.60 -2.16 -10.12
C ALA A 56 10.66 -2.38 -9.03
N SER A 57 10.86 -3.62 -8.62
CA SER A 57 11.84 -3.96 -7.58
C SER A 57 12.39 -5.37 -7.80
N ASN A 58 13.63 -5.58 -7.37
CA ASN A 58 14.27 -6.88 -7.32
C ASN A 58 14.44 -7.40 -5.87
N PHE A 59 13.74 -6.82 -4.91
CA PHE A 59 13.82 -7.22 -3.50
C PHE A 59 12.86 -8.37 -3.19
N GLY A 60 13.33 -9.59 -3.43
CA GLY A 60 12.57 -10.83 -3.30
C GLY A 60 12.09 -11.37 -4.65
N ASN A 61 11.63 -12.59 -4.67
CA ASN A 61 11.06 -13.23 -5.84
C ASN A 61 9.57 -13.52 -5.59
N LYS A 62 8.72 -13.09 -6.50
CA LYS A 62 7.27 -13.28 -6.42
C LYS A 62 6.86 -14.75 -6.47
N ASN A 63 7.65 -15.58 -7.17
CA ASN A 63 7.38 -16.99 -7.41
C ASN A 63 8.22 -17.93 -6.53
N ASP A 64 9.28 -17.43 -5.91
CA ASP A 64 10.18 -18.17 -5.07
C ASP A 64 10.24 -17.51 -3.70
N GLN A 65 9.62 -18.13 -2.72
CA GLN A 65 9.64 -17.69 -1.35
C GLN A 65 11.05 -17.69 -0.76
N SER A 66 12.00 -18.34 -1.41
CA SER A 66 13.43 -18.36 -1.06
C SER A 66 14.18 -17.10 -1.45
N GLY A 67 13.59 -16.22 -2.27
CA GLY A 67 14.19 -14.97 -2.68
C GLY A 67 14.32 -13.99 -1.52
N LEU A 68 15.51 -13.86 -0.97
CA LEU A 68 15.93 -12.90 0.06
C LEU A 68 15.08 -12.81 1.32
N GLY A 69 14.03 -13.57 1.41
CA GLY A 69 13.23 -13.96 2.54
C GLY A 69 13.02 -13.04 3.74
N PHE A 70 13.43 -11.78 3.65
CA PHE A 70 13.21 -10.82 4.73
C PHE A 70 11.71 -10.55 4.94
N GLY A 71 10.89 -10.85 3.96
CA GLY A 71 9.49 -10.50 3.96
C GLY A 71 8.49 -11.64 4.08
N SER A 72 8.91 -12.87 3.78
CA SER A 72 8.03 -14.03 3.86
C SER A 72 8.20 -14.83 5.16
N GLY A 73 9.15 -14.43 5.99
CA GLY A 73 9.56 -15.19 7.15
C GLY A 73 10.49 -16.38 6.81
N ASP A 74 10.75 -16.62 5.52
CA ASP A 74 11.41 -17.85 5.09
C ASP A 74 12.92 -17.87 5.34
N ALA A 75 13.62 -16.71 5.25
CA ALA A 75 15.05 -16.69 5.50
C ALA A 75 15.40 -16.69 6.99
N LEU A 76 14.70 -15.88 7.77
CA LEU A 76 14.95 -15.71 9.20
C LEU A 76 13.94 -16.44 10.08
N GLY A 77 12.84 -16.95 9.52
CA GLY A 77 11.74 -17.54 10.26
C GLY A 77 10.93 -16.52 11.06
N THR A 78 10.96 -15.25 10.70
CA THR A 78 10.24 -14.19 11.39
C THR A 78 9.84 -13.03 10.46
N TYR A 79 8.62 -12.50 10.65
CA TYR A 79 8.15 -11.29 9.97
C TYR A 79 8.68 -10.00 10.58
N MET A 80 9.39 -10.06 11.72
CA MET A 80 9.92 -8.86 12.39
C MET A 80 11.01 -8.16 11.58
N ALA A 81 11.62 -8.85 10.64
CA ALA A 81 12.65 -8.31 9.74
C ALA A 81 12.09 -7.60 8.51
N LEU A 82 10.76 -7.43 8.37
CA LEU A 82 10.14 -6.74 7.25
C LEU A 82 10.60 -5.29 7.15
N LEU A 83 11.08 -4.93 5.96
CA LEU A 83 11.50 -3.57 5.64
C LEU A 83 10.36 -2.81 4.95
N SER A 84 10.29 -1.48 5.19
CA SER A 84 9.21 -0.63 4.69
C SER A 84 9.17 -0.52 3.15
N TYR A 85 10.33 -0.60 2.50
CA TYR A 85 10.50 -0.51 1.04
C TYR A 85 10.57 -1.86 0.34
N GLN A 86 10.33 -2.96 1.04
CA GLN A 86 10.38 -4.29 0.46
C GLN A 86 9.22 -4.53 -0.49
N SER A 87 9.54 -4.86 -1.72
CA SER A 87 8.60 -5.13 -2.79
C SER A 87 9.14 -6.19 -3.74
N THR A 88 8.29 -7.01 -4.29
CA THR A 88 8.62 -8.18 -5.07
C THR A 88 7.92 -8.15 -6.42
N THR A 89 8.54 -7.52 -7.42
CA THR A 89 7.99 -7.42 -8.78
C THR A 89 8.84 -8.09 -9.85
N ASN A 90 9.97 -8.73 -9.47
CA ASN A 90 10.94 -9.32 -10.41
C ASN A 90 11.42 -8.33 -11.50
N ASN A 91 11.66 -7.08 -11.11
CA ASN A 91 12.01 -5.97 -12.01
C ASN A 91 10.95 -5.63 -13.08
N ASN A 92 9.74 -6.17 -12.97
CA ASN A 92 8.63 -5.77 -13.84
C ASN A 92 7.95 -4.54 -13.26
N PHE A 93 7.59 -3.58 -14.11
CA PHE A 93 6.73 -2.49 -13.68
C PHE A 93 5.31 -3.00 -13.48
N GLU A 94 4.85 -2.92 -12.23
CA GLU A 94 3.48 -3.27 -11.84
C GLU A 94 2.74 -1.99 -11.40
N LEU A 95 1.43 -1.97 -11.62
CA LEU A 95 0.58 -0.89 -11.14
C LEU A 95 0.44 -1.00 -9.62
N GLU A 96 1.08 -0.08 -8.90
CA GLU A 96 1.06 -0.02 -7.43
C GLU A 96 -0.08 0.84 -6.91
N LEU A 97 -0.40 1.92 -7.67
CA LEU A 97 -1.35 2.92 -7.23
C LEU A 97 -2.18 3.43 -8.40
N LEU A 98 -3.48 3.44 -8.21
CA LEU A 98 -4.41 4.18 -9.05
C LEU A 98 -5.39 4.90 -8.12
N GLU A 99 -5.38 6.24 -8.15
CA GLU A 99 -6.17 7.07 -7.26
C GLU A 99 -6.80 8.23 -8.02
N TYR A 100 -8.06 8.47 -7.78
CA TYR A 100 -8.74 9.67 -8.24
C TYR A 100 -9.37 10.41 -7.07
N ARG A 101 -9.02 11.68 -6.94
CA ARG A 101 -9.56 12.59 -5.92
C ARG A 101 -10.20 13.80 -6.58
N PHE A 102 -11.37 14.18 -6.09
CA PHE A 102 -12.04 15.38 -6.56
C PHE A 102 -12.80 16.08 -5.42
N PRO A 103 -12.79 17.41 -5.40
CA PRO A 103 -13.56 18.20 -4.46
C PRO A 103 -15.03 18.25 -4.88
N ALA A 104 -15.91 18.42 -3.90
CA ALA A 104 -17.34 18.59 -4.07
C ALA A 104 -17.91 19.55 -3.01
N PHE A 105 -19.14 20.00 -3.21
CA PHE A 105 -19.87 20.85 -2.24
C PHE A 105 -19.07 22.13 -1.86
N GLY A 106 -18.56 22.85 -2.85
CA GLY A 106 -17.81 24.08 -2.63
C GLY A 106 -16.46 23.85 -1.95
N ASP A 107 -15.76 22.79 -2.36
CA ASP A 107 -14.44 22.36 -1.85
C ASP A 107 -14.41 21.93 -0.37
N ARG A 108 -15.57 21.76 0.25
CA ARG A 108 -15.66 21.31 1.64
C ARG A 108 -15.56 19.80 1.81
N VAL A 109 -15.84 19.05 0.74
CA VAL A 109 -15.75 17.57 0.75
C VAL A 109 -14.79 17.14 -0.36
N VAL A 110 -13.84 16.28 -0.03
CA VAL A 110 -12.96 15.65 -1.00
C VAL A 110 -13.25 14.16 -1.03
N PHE A 111 -13.71 13.67 -2.17
CA PHE A 111 -13.86 12.25 -2.40
C PHE A 111 -12.57 11.64 -2.91
N THR A 112 -12.27 10.43 -2.48
CA THR A 112 -11.11 9.64 -2.90
C THR A 112 -11.58 8.26 -3.32
N PHE A 113 -11.23 7.87 -4.55
CA PHE A 113 -11.41 6.52 -5.09
C PHE A 113 -10.04 5.94 -5.40
N ARG A 114 -9.76 4.76 -4.88
CA ARG A 114 -8.47 4.10 -5.08
C ARG A 114 -8.68 2.61 -5.34
N PRO A 115 -8.85 2.20 -6.60
CA PRO A 115 -9.10 0.81 -6.96
C PRO A 115 -7.85 -0.08 -6.86
N VAL A 116 -6.65 0.50 -6.78
CA VAL A 116 -5.39 -0.24 -6.64
C VAL A 116 -4.52 0.38 -5.56
N GLY A 117 -4.01 -0.46 -4.65
CA GLY A 117 -3.10 -0.06 -3.58
C GLY A 117 -3.78 0.73 -2.45
N PHE A 118 -5.04 0.49 -2.17
CA PHE A 118 -5.78 1.19 -1.11
C PHE A 118 -5.29 0.76 0.28
N SER A 119 -5.27 1.72 1.18
CA SER A 119 -5.16 1.53 2.63
C SER A 119 -6.02 2.57 3.33
N LEU A 120 -6.40 2.34 4.57
CA LEU A 120 -7.20 3.33 5.33
C LEU A 120 -6.47 4.68 5.44
N SER A 121 -5.15 4.69 5.50
CA SER A 121 -4.32 5.90 5.49
C SER A 121 -4.38 6.72 4.20
N THR A 122 -5.02 6.19 3.15
CA THR A 122 -5.28 6.95 1.91
C THR A 122 -6.23 8.12 2.16
N VAL A 123 -7.15 7.96 3.09
CA VAL A 123 -8.18 8.96 3.44
C VAL A 123 -8.00 9.45 4.87
N LEU A 124 -7.84 8.52 5.83
CA LEU A 124 -7.62 8.85 7.22
C LEU A 124 -6.21 9.39 7.42
N THR A 125 -6.06 10.39 8.27
CA THR A 125 -4.76 11.01 8.54
C THR A 125 -3.93 10.11 9.44
N ALA A 126 -2.86 9.55 8.89
CA ALA A 126 -1.87 8.83 9.67
C ALA A 126 -0.95 9.81 10.40
N ASN A 127 -1.05 9.87 11.71
CA ASN A 127 -0.19 10.72 12.56
C ASN A 127 1.20 10.11 12.77
N SER A 128 1.90 9.79 11.69
CA SER A 128 3.27 9.30 11.76
C SER A 128 4.18 10.13 10.87
N PRO A 129 5.21 10.79 11.41
CA PRO A 129 6.19 11.49 10.59
C PRO A 129 7.06 10.53 9.78
N TYR A 130 6.99 9.24 10.06
CA TYR A 130 7.77 8.18 9.41
C TYR A 130 6.98 7.42 8.35
N PHE A 131 5.80 7.90 7.97
CA PHE A 131 4.91 7.27 6.99
C PHE A 131 5.36 7.56 5.55
N ASP A 132 6.56 7.11 5.23
CA ASP A 132 7.13 7.13 3.88
C ASP A 132 8.13 5.98 3.78
N ASN A 133 7.85 5.03 2.91
CA ASN A 133 8.69 3.85 2.74
C ASN A 133 9.99 4.11 1.95
N GLY A 134 10.31 5.34 1.60
CA GLY A 134 11.57 5.73 0.99
C GLY A 134 12.41 6.66 1.86
N ARG A 135 11.79 7.43 2.74
CA ARG A 135 12.40 8.52 3.53
C ARG A 135 12.07 8.45 5.01
N GLY A 136 11.15 7.58 5.38
CA GLY A 136 10.69 7.41 6.75
C GLY A 136 11.40 6.27 7.47
N SER A 137 10.64 5.39 8.10
CA SER A 137 11.19 4.29 8.85
C SER A 137 11.72 3.16 7.97
N ILE A 138 12.82 2.55 8.36
CA ILE A 138 13.40 1.38 7.68
C ILE A 138 12.53 0.14 7.95
N SER A 139 12.02 0.00 9.18
CA SER A 139 11.17 -1.12 9.56
C SER A 139 9.71 -0.85 9.20
N ARG A 140 9.04 -1.84 8.61
CA ARG A 140 7.62 -1.77 8.31
C ARG A 140 6.74 -1.60 9.55
N PHE A 141 7.19 -2.06 10.71
CA PHE A 141 6.46 -1.92 11.97
C PHE A 141 6.46 -0.50 12.52
N ALA A 142 7.50 0.29 12.25
CA ALA A 142 7.63 1.67 12.71
C ALA A 142 7.01 2.70 11.75
N GLU A 143 6.57 2.30 10.57
CA GLU A 143 6.04 3.17 9.53
C GLU A 143 4.72 3.83 9.93
N ALA A 144 3.78 3.08 10.49
CA ALA A 144 2.46 3.57 10.87
C ALA A 144 1.84 2.74 11.98
N SER A 145 0.78 3.28 12.60
CA SER A 145 -0.06 2.53 13.52
C SER A 145 -0.56 1.23 12.89
N PRO A 146 -0.63 0.13 13.65
CA PRO A 146 -1.21 -1.14 13.20
C PRO A 146 -2.62 -1.00 12.62
N LEU A 147 -3.39 -0.01 13.07
CA LEU A 147 -4.74 0.30 12.57
C LEU A 147 -4.77 0.55 11.06
N PHE A 148 -3.73 1.16 10.49
CA PHE A 148 -3.63 1.41 9.04
C PHE A 148 -3.14 0.21 8.25
N LYS A 149 -2.74 -0.87 8.93
CA LYS A 149 -2.22 -2.11 8.33
C LYS A 149 -3.21 -3.26 8.40
N ILE A 150 -4.43 -2.99 8.87
CA ILE A 150 -5.51 -3.99 8.94
C ILE A 150 -5.91 -4.38 7.52
N GLY A 151 -5.84 -5.69 7.24
CA GLY A 151 -6.18 -6.30 5.98
C GLY A 151 -5.27 -5.84 4.83
N ASN A 152 -4.94 -6.70 3.91
CA ASN A 152 -4.26 -6.32 2.66
C ASN A 152 -5.29 -5.71 1.71
N LEU A 153 -5.77 -4.50 2.01
CA LEU A 153 -6.82 -3.85 1.22
C LEU A 153 -6.30 -3.57 -0.19
N GLN A 154 -7.08 -3.97 -1.18
CA GLN A 154 -6.75 -3.80 -2.60
C GLN A 154 -7.38 -2.53 -3.16
N ALA A 155 -8.67 -2.36 -2.93
CA ALA A 155 -9.45 -1.23 -3.42
C ALA A 155 -10.31 -0.63 -2.33
N GLY A 156 -10.60 0.66 -2.46
CA GLY A 156 -11.48 1.36 -1.54
C GLY A 156 -11.82 2.75 -1.99
N ALA A 157 -12.66 3.38 -1.19
CA ALA A 157 -13.11 4.74 -1.35
C ALA A 157 -13.30 5.39 0.01
N GLY A 158 -13.33 6.72 0.01
CA GLY A 158 -13.63 7.47 1.20
C GLY A 158 -13.82 8.95 0.91
N PHE A 159 -14.10 9.68 1.96
CA PHE A 159 -14.24 11.13 1.88
C PHE A 159 -13.58 11.81 3.08
N ASP A 160 -13.25 13.04 2.86
CA ASP A 160 -12.72 13.99 3.85
C ASP A 160 -13.62 15.22 3.82
N TRP A 161 -14.34 15.46 4.90
CA TRP A 161 -15.34 16.52 5.00
C TRP A 161 -14.95 17.55 6.05
N LEU A 162 -14.76 18.78 5.63
CA LEU A 162 -14.54 19.92 6.50
C LEU A 162 -15.90 20.44 7.02
N LEU A 163 -16.28 20.00 8.23
CA LEU A 163 -17.55 20.38 8.89
C LEU A 163 -17.53 21.83 9.38
N GLY A 164 -16.37 22.35 9.71
CA GLY A 164 -16.15 23.72 10.16
C GLY A 164 -14.68 24.09 10.04
N ASP A 165 -14.28 25.25 10.50
CA ASP A 165 -12.90 25.75 10.34
C ASP A 165 -11.84 24.88 11.04
N ARG A 166 -12.25 24.05 11.98
CA ARG A 166 -11.35 23.22 12.81
C ARG A 166 -11.78 21.77 12.97
N ILE A 167 -12.93 21.39 12.42
CA ILE A 167 -13.47 20.04 12.58
C ILE A 167 -13.52 19.37 11.20
N ARG A 168 -12.90 18.21 11.10
CA ARG A 168 -12.79 17.44 9.88
C ARG A 168 -13.27 16.02 10.16
N LEU A 169 -14.21 15.54 9.37
CA LEU A 169 -14.70 14.15 9.42
C LEU A 169 -14.12 13.39 8.22
N GLN A 170 -13.45 12.31 8.51
CA GLN A 170 -12.91 11.40 7.49
C GLN A 170 -13.54 10.04 7.64
N ALA A 171 -13.94 9.42 6.54
CA ALA A 171 -14.41 8.05 6.53
C ALA A 171 -13.85 7.32 5.31
N ALA A 172 -13.50 6.07 5.50
CA ALA A 172 -12.90 5.23 4.48
C ALA A 172 -13.41 3.79 4.58
N TYR A 173 -13.62 3.17 3.43
CA TYR A 173 -13.97 1.76 3.29
C TYR A 173 -13.11 1.11 2.23
N GLY A 174 -12.62 -0.09 2.49
CA GLY A 174 -11.84 -0.85 1.54
C GLY A 174 -11.98 -2.35 1.69
N THR A 175 -11.66 -3.07 0.63
CA THR A 175 -11.71 -4.53 0.56
C THR A 175 -10.43 -5.12 0.00
N ALA A 176 -10.10 -6.34 0.42
CA ALA A 176 -8.89 -7.03 -0.03
C ALA A 176 -9.05 -7.69 -1.40
N ASN A 177 -10.23 -8.18 -1.74
CA ASN A 177 -10.50 -8.97 -2.96
C ASN A 177 -11.54 -8.30 -3.84
N SER A 178 -11.35 -7.00 -4.13
CA SER A 178 -12.33 -6.17 -4.83
C SER A 178 -12.62 -6.62 -6.28
N SER A 179 -11.64 -7.24 -6.94
CA SER A 179 -11.71 -7.66 -8.33
C SER A 179 -12.25 -9.09 -8.52
N SER A 180 -12.46 -9.83 -7.46
CA SER A 180 -12.96 -11.22 -7.49
C SER A 180 -14.21 -11.35 -6.65
N SER A 181 -15.29 -11.90 -7.20
CA SER A 181 -16.53 -12.15 -6.44
C SER A 181 -16.37 -13.29 -5.43
N ILE A 182 -15.50 -14.24 -5.74
CA ILE A 182 -15.15 -15.39 -4.87
C ILE A 182 -13.65 -15.59 -4.95
N THR A 183 -13.01 -15.88 -3.84
CA THR A 183 -11.58 -16.21 -3.75
C THR A 183 -11.37 -17.42 -2.83
N THR A 184 -10.19 -17.99 -2.86
CA THR A 184 -9.81 -19.08 -1.95
C THR A 184 -9.38 -18.53 -0.61
N ASP A 185 -9.79 -19.15 0.49
CA ASP A 185 -9.33 -18.78 1.83
C ASP A 185 -7.81 -19.04 1.95
N PRO A 186 -7.00 -18.02 2.25
CA PRO A 186 -5.55 -18.19 2.37
C PRO A 186 -5.15 -19.09 3.55
N ILE A 187 -6.02 -19.23 4.55
CA ILE A 187 -5.76 -20.05 5.76
C ILE A 187 -6.24 -21.48 5.56
N ASN A 188 -7.34 -21.67 4.81
CA ASN A 188 -7.95 -22.98 4.58
C ASN A 188 -8.04 -23.26 3.07
N PRO A 189 -6.96 -23.79 2.45
CA PRO A 189 -6.96 -24.09 1.02
C PRO A 189 -8.09 -25.04 0.66
N GLY A 190 -8.92 -24.64 -0.34
CA GLY A 190 -10.11 -25.40 -0.76
C GLY A 190 -11.44 -24.87 -0.23
N LYS A 191 -11.44 -23.94 0.72
CA LYS A 191 -12.61 -23.18 1.11
C LYS A 191 -12.69 -21.90 0.30
N PHE A 192 -13.88 -21.57 -0.21
CA PHE A 192 -14.14 -20.31 -0.87
C PHE A 192 -14.65 -19.28 0.14
N ILE A 193 -14.18 -18.04 -0.01
CA ILE A 193 -14.63 -16.87 0.75
C ILE A 193 -15.19 -15.83 -0.21
N SER A 194 -16.09 -15.00 0.29
CA SER A 194 -16.68 -13.91 -0.50
C SER A 194 -15.65 -12.81 -0.78
N GLY A 195 -15.59 -12.38 -2.00
CA GLY A 195 -14.82 -11.22 -2.45
C GLY A 195 -15.74 -10.08 -2.90
N GLY A 196 -15.19 -9.15 -3.67
CA GLY A 196 -15.92 -8.01 -4.21
C GLY A 196 -15.94 -6.82 -3.26
N ILE A 197 -16.77 -5.83 -3.60
CA ILE A 197 -16.89 -4.58 -2.83
C ILE A 197 -17.90 -4.72 -1.70
N THR A 198 -18.95 -5.51 -1.90
CA THR A 198 -20.02 -5.72 -0.93
C THR A 198 -20.03 -7.16 -0.44
N GLY A 199 -20.07 -7.35 0.88
CA GLY A 199 -20.11 -8.70 1.45
C GLY A 199 -18.77 -9.44 1.42
N SER A 200 -17.68 -8.76 1.20
CA SER A 200 -16.33 -9.35 1.27
C SER A 200 -16.00 -9.75 2.70
N ASP A 201 -15.51 -10.99 2.87
CA ASP A 201 -15.04 -11.50 4.16
C ASP A 201 -13.80 -10.75 4.68
N SER A 202 -13.12 -9.99 3.80
CA SER A 202 -11.94 -9.20 4.13
C SER A 202 -12.13 -7.75 3.73
N SER A 203 -12.79 -7.00 4.59
CA SER A 203 -13.06 -5.56 4.43
C SER A 203 -12.71 -4.80 5.70
N ALA A 204 -12.43 -3.51 5.55
CA ALA A 204 -12.17 -2.63 6.67
C ALA A 204 -12.88 -1.29 6.47
N PHE A 205 -13.43 -0.76 7.54
CA PHE A 205 -14.05 0.55 7.61
C PHE A 205 -13.38 1.38 8.71
N GLY A 206 -13.09 2.63 8.43
CA GLY A 206 -12.49 3.55 9.39
C GLY A 206 -13.17 4.91 9.38
N VAL A 207 -13.31 5.51 10.55
CA VAL A 207 -13.80 6.88 10.75
C VAL A 207 -12.86 7.61 11.67
N GLN A 208 -12.56 8.86 11.35
CA GLN A 208 -11.72 9.76 12.15
C GLN A 208 -12.36 11.14 12.21
N LEU A 209 -12.30 11.77 13.36
CA LEU A 209 -12.75 13.14 13.61
C LEU A 209 -11.56 14.02 13.97
#